data_8222ba9aaa46252653ffedc793251c72
#
_entry.id   8222ba9aaa46252653ffedc793251c72
#
_cell.length_a   1.000
_cell.length_b   1.000
_cell.length_c   1.000
_cell.angle_alpha   90.00
_cell.angle_beta   90.00
_cell.angle_gamma   90.00
#
_symmetry.space_group_name_H-M   'P 1'
#
loop_
_entity.id
_entity.type
_entity.pdbx_description
1 polymer ?
#
loop_
_entity_poly.entity_id
_entity_poly.type
_entity_poly.pdbx_seq_one_letter_code
_entity_poly.pdbx_strand_id
1 'polypeptide(L)'
;MYKHTQVGHRTIGILLGTGALTAGLLVARTGPILVLGIVLVALLTAAFFFGSLTTEVDEQRFTFWFGPGVMRRSFALSQILSCTPVTSPWWYGSGIHWTPDGWLYNVASGGAVQLTLGDGRRLRVGTDEPEELCRMIRSRKGPA
;
A
#
# COMPACT_ATOMS: atom_id res chain seq x y z
N MET A 1 -18.51 10.23 1.52
CA MET A 1 -17.57 9.20 1.04
C MET A 1 -16.20 9.86 0.90
N TYR A 2 -15.17 9.32 1.54
CA TYR A 2 -13.77 9.73 1.38
C TYR A 2 -13.06 8.66 0.58
N LYS A 3 -12.30 9.07 -0.42
CA LYS A 3 -11.48 8.17 -1.23
C LYS A 3 -10.20 8.86 -1.62
N HIS A 4 -9.08 8.25 -1.31
CA HIS A 4 -7.76 8.77 -1.62
C HIS A 4 -6.84 7.67 -2.15
N THR A 5 -6.00 8.01 -3.10
CA THR A 5 -5.05 7.07 -3.69
C THR A 5 -3.63 7.62 -3.57
N GLN A 6 -2.81 6.93 -2.80
CA GLN A 6 -1.38 7.18 -2.73
C GLN A 6 -0.67 6.42 -3.86
N VAL A 7 0.18 7.12 -4.59
CA VAL A 7 1.02 6.51 -5.63
C VAL A 7 2.44 6.33 -5.10
N GLY A 8 2.95 5.12 -5.22
CA GLY A 8 4.30 4.77 -4.80
C GLY A 8 5.35 5.18 -5.85
N HIS A 9 5.55 6.48 -6.08
CA HIS A 9 6.47 6.99 -7.12
C HIS A 9 7.87 6.38 -7.02
N ARG A 10 8.41 6.22 -5.80
CA ARG A 10 9.73 5.58 -5.59
C ARG A 10 9.70 4.11 -5.99
N THR A 11 8.69 3.37 -5.55
CA THR A 11 8.51 1.95 -5.86
C THR A 11 8.37 1.75 -7.36
N ILE A 12 7.50 2.53 -8.01
CA ILE A 12 7.32 2.50 -9.46
C ILE A 12 8.62 2.86 -10.17
N GLY A 13 9.32 3.91 -9.72
CA GLY A 13 10.59 4.34 -10.31
C GLY A 13 11.67 3.26 -10.26
N ILE A 14 11.81 2.55 -9.14
CA ILE A 14 12.75 1.43 -9.00
C ILE A 14 12.36 0.28 -9.93
N LEU A 15 11.08 -0.11 -9.94
CA LEU A 15 10.60 -1.22 -10.78
C LEU A 15 10.75 -0.92 -12.27
N LEU A 16 10.42 0.29 -12.71
CA LEU A 16 10.57 0.70 -14.10
C LEU A 16 12.04 0.88 -14.50
N GLY A 17 12.89 1.42 -13.61
CA GLY A 17 14.33 1.55 -13.85
C GLY A 17 15.01 0.18 -14.00
N THR A 18 14.69 -0.76 -13.11
CA THR A 18 15.17 -2.15 -13.23
C THR A 18 14.62 -2.82 -14.50
N GLY A 19 13.36 -2.56 -14.83
CA GLY A 19 12.72 -3.03 -16.05
C GLY A 19 13.42 -2.51 -17.31
N ALA A 20 13.77 -1.22 -17.35
CA ALA A 20 14.49 -0.61 -18.46
C ALA A 20 15.90 -1.21 -18.63
N LEU A 21 16.61 -1.45 -17.51
CA LEU A 21 17.90 -2.14 -17.53
C LEU A 21 17.76 -3.56 -18.08
N THR A 22 16.76 -4.31 -17.61
CA THR A 22 16.48 -5.67 -18.07
C THR A 22 16.16 -5.69 -19.57
N ALA A 23 15.35 -4.75 -20.05
CA ALA A 23 15.03 -4.61 -21.46
C ALA A 23 16.28 -4.28 -22.29
N GLY A 24 17.17 -3.41 -21.79
CA GLY A 24 18.45 -3.10 -22.43
C GLY A 24 19.34 -4.35 -22.59
N LEU A 25 19.43 -5.18 -21.57
CA LEU A 25 20.18 -6.46 -21.62
C LEU A 25 19.55 -7.45 -22.62
N LEU A 26 18.22 -7.48 -22.73
CA LEU A 26 17.51 -8.28 -23.74
C LEU A 26 17.84 -7.82 -25.16
N VAL A 27 17.80 -6.51 -25.42
CA VAL A 27 18.14 -5.94 -26.74
C VAL A 27 19.59 -6.18 -27.09
N ALA A 28 20.49 -6.04 -26.12
CA ALA A 28 21.92 -6.34 -26.31
C ALA A 28 22.20 -7.84 -26.46
N ARG A 29 21.20 -8.70 -26.26
CA ARG A 29 21.33 -10.18 -26.28
C ARG A 29 22.40 -10.69 -25.32
N THR A 30 22.60 -10.02 -24.21
CA THR A 30 23.52 -10.41 -23.15
C THR A 30 22.77 -11.17 -22.06
N GLY A 31 23.15 -12.41 -21.83
CA GLY A 31 22.56 -13.26 -20.81
C GLY A 31 21.39 -14.15 -21.28
N PRO A 32 20.75 -14.86 -20.35
CA PRO A 32 19.69 -15.83 -20.64
C PRO A 32 18.38 -15.12 -21.01
N ILE A 33 18.13 -14.94 -22.29
CA ILE A 33 17.01 -14.14 -22.85
C ILE A 33 15.66 -14.52 -22.26
N LEU A 34 15.39 -15.81 -22.07
CA LEU A 34 14.13 -16.28 -21.49
C LEU A 34 13.95 -15.79 -20.04
N VAL A 35 15.01 -15.89 -19.23
CA VAL A 35 14.99 -15.45 -17.83
C VAL A 35 14.80 -13.94 -17.76
N LEU A 36 15.54 -13.17 -18.56
CA LEU A 36 15.40 -11.72 -18.62
C LEU A 36 13.98 -11.29 -19.05
N GLY A 37 13.38 -12.02 -20.01
CA GLY A 37 12.00 -11.78 -20.43
C GLY A 37 10.98 -12.02 -19.30
N ILE A 38 11.13 -13.11 -18.57
CA ILE A 38 10.27 -13.42 -17.40
C ILE A 38 10.43 -12.35 -16.32
N VAL A 39 11.65 -11.94 -16.02
CA VAL A 39 11.93 -10.88 -15.02
C VAL A 39 11.28 -9.55 -15.43
N LEU A 40 11.39 -9.17 -16.70
CA LEU A 40 10.78 -7.94 -17.20
C LEU A 40 9.26 -7.97 -17.03
N VAL A 41 8.60 -9.05 -17.44
CA VAL A 41 7.16 -9.22 -17.27
C VAL A 41 6.77 -9.18 -15.80
N ALA A 42 7.52 -9.84 -14.92
CA ALA A 42 7.26 -9.83 -13.47
C ALA A 42 7.39 -8.42 -12.88
N LEU A 43 8.40 -7.64 -13.26
CA LEU A 43 8.59 -6.25 -12.78
C LEU A 43 7.47 -5.32 -13.24
N LEU A 44 7.05 -5.42 -14.51
CA LEU A 44 5.94 -4.62 -15.04
C LEU A 44 4.62 -4.99 -14.35
N THR A 45 4.39 -6.27 -14.13
CA THR A 45 3.23 -6.78 -13.40
C THR A 45 3.22 -6.27 -11.95
N ALA A 46 4.36 -6.33 -11.27
CA ALA A 46 4.49 -5.80 -9.90
C ALA A 46 4.25 -4.29 -9.85
N ALA A 47 4.77 -3.51 -10.79
CA ALA A 47 4.52 -2.07 -10.88
C ALA A 47 3.04 -1.75 -11.07
N PHE A 48 2.35 -2.50 -11.93
CA PHE A 48 0.92 -2.32 -12.18
C PHE A 48 0.06 -2.66 -10.96
N PHE A 49 0.32 -3.80 -10.32
CA PHE A 49 -0.52 -4.26 -9.19
C PHE A 49 -0.20 -3.59 -7.86
N PHE A 50 1.04 -3.19 -7.61
CA PHE A 50 1.51 -2.67 -6.32
C PHE A 50 2.03 -1.23 -6.38
N GLY A 51 1.84 -0.54 -7.50
CA GLY A 51 2.28 0.85 -7.68
C GLY A 51 1.42 1.89 -6.95
N SER A 52 0.22 1.53 -6.51
CA SER A 52 -0.69 2.44 -5.79
C SER A 52 -1.45 1.72 -4.68
N LEU A 53 -1.85 2.49 -3.68
CA LEU A 53 -2.70 2.05 -2.57
C LEU A 53 -3.86 3.04 -2.44
N THR A 54 -5.08 2.55 -2.61
CA THR A 54 -6.29 3.34 -2.45
C THR A 54 -6.93 3.03 -1.12
N THR A 55 -7.32 4.08 -0.39
CA THR A 55 -8.09 4.01 0.85
C THR A 55 -9.44 4.67 0.64
N GLU A 56 -10.49 4.07 1.14
CA GLU A 56 -11.87 4.53 1.02
C GLU A 56 -12.58 4.40 2.36
N VAL A 57 -13.28 5.46 2.77
CA VAL A 57 -14.14 5.46 3.96
C VAL A 57 -15.56 5.80 3.51
N ASP A 58 -16.46 4.85 3.61
CA ASP A 58 -17.88 5.05 3.44
C ASP A 58 -18.60 5.27 4.79
N GLU A 59 -19.90 5.13 4.84
CA GLU A 59 -20.69 5.35 6.06
C GLU A 59 -20.51 4.24 7.10
N GLN A 60 -20.10 3.06 6.69
CA GLN A 60 -20.07 1.87 7.55
C GLN A 60 -18.72 1.16 7.55
N ARG A 61 -17.88 1.39 6.52
CA ARG A 61 -16.67 0.61 6.28
C ARG A 61 -15.47 1.47 5.93
N PHE A 62 -14.33 1.00 6.35
CA PHE A 62 -13.02 1.39 5.85
C PHE A 62 -12.50 0.27 4.94
N THR A 63 -12.16 0.62 3.72
CA THR A 63 -11.66 -0.33 2.71
C THR A 63 -10.37 0.19 2.11
N PHE A 64 -9.43 -0.70 1.83
CA PHE A 64 -8.24 -0.36 1.07
C PHE A 64 -7.87 -1.49 0.10
N TRP A 65 -7.16 -1.15 -0.96
CA TRP A 65 -6.68 -2.10 -1.97
C TRP A 65 -5.47 -1.55 -2.72
N PHE A 66 -4.69 -2.46 -3.30
CA PHE A 66 -3.57 -2.12 -4.16
C PHE A 66 -3.99 -2.08 -5.63
N GLY A 67 -3.39 -1.16 -6.42
CA GLY A 67 -3.57 -1.07 -7.86
C GLY A 67 -5.04 -1.14 -8.29
N PRO A 68 -5.37 -2.02 -9.25
CA PRO A 68 -6.74 -2.14 -9.77
C PRO A 68 -7.74 -2.87 -8.85
N GLY A 69 -7.36 -3.18 -7.61
CA GLY A 69 -8.23 -3.86 -6.64
C GLY A 69 -7.61 -5.11 -5.99
N VAL A 70 -6.31 -5.29 -6.14
CA VAL A 70 -5.58 -6.42 -5.57
C VAL A 70 -5.49 -6.31 -4.05
N MET A 71 -5.55 -7.43 -3.35
CA MET A 71 -5.43 -7.50 -1.88
C MET A 71 -6.43 -6.61 -1.15
N ARG A 72 -7.64 -6.48 -1.68
CA ARG A 72 -8.69 -5.67 -1.07
C ARG A 72 -9.04 -6.17 0.32
N ARG A 73 -9.04 -5.24 1.28
CA ARG A 73 -9.42 -5.46 2.68
C ARG A 73 -10.47 -4.45 3.09
N SER A 74 -11.49 -4.92 3.81
CA SER A 74 -12.58 -4.09 4.29
C SER A 74 -12.84 -4.38 5.76
N PHE A 75 -13.00 -3.33 6.55
CA PHE A 75 -13.28 -3.40 7.99
C PHE A 75 -14.50 -2.54 8.30
N ALA A 76 -15.44 -3.06 9.09
CA ALA A 76 -16.52 -2.23 9.58
C ALA A 76 -15.96 -1.14 10.52
N LEU A 77 -16.45 0.08 10.41
CA LEU A 77 -15.98 1.19 11.27
C LEU A 77 -16.21 0.88 12.75
N SER A 78 -17.26 0.12 13.07
CA SER A 78 -17.54 -0.38 14.43
C SER A 78 -16.45 -1.31 14.98
N GLN A 79 -15.70 -1.99 14.11
CA GLN A 79 -14.59 -2.88 14.51
C GLN A 79 -13.29 -2.12 14.78
N ILE A 80 -13.17 -0.87 14.34
CA ILE A 80 -11.98 -0.07 14.53
C ILE A 80 -12.08 0.63 15.90
N LEU A 81 -11.28 0.21 16.87
CA LEU A 81 -11.23 0.85 18.18
C LEU A 81 -10.55 2.21 18.14
N SER A 82 -9.39 2.27 17.48
CA SER A 82 -8.60 3.50 17.36
C SER A 82 -7.98 3.65 16.00
N CYS A 83 -7.79 4.91 15.58
CA CYS A 83 -7.02 5.31 14.42
C CYS A 83 -6.03 6.39 14.84
N THR A 84 -4.74 6.15 14.63
CA THR A 84 -3.66 7.06 14.99
C THR A 84 -2.78 7.33 13.77
N PRO A 85 -2.56 8.60 13.40
CA PRO A 85 -1.56 8.95 12.39
C PRO A 85 -0.18 8.55 12.89
N VAL A 86 0.60 7.90 12.04
CA VAL A 86 1.97 7.44 12.35
C VAL A 86 2.87 7.65 11.14
N THR A 87 4.17 7.65 11.38
CA THR A 87 5.18 7.65 10.31
C THR A 87 5.82 6.26 10.26
N SER A 88 5.78 5.66 9.07
CA SER A 88 6.44 4.38 8.83
C SER A 88 7.89 4.64 8.39
N PRO A 89 8.89 4.10 9.11
CA PRO A 89 10.29 4.21 8.74
C PRO A 89 10.56 3.65 7.34
N TRP A 90 11.52 4.24 6.64
CA TRP A 90 11.88 3.82 5.29
C TRP A 90 12.42 2.38 5.20
N TRP A 91 13.00 1.87 6.29
CA TRP A 91 13.55 0.49 6.36
C TRP A 91 12.46 -0.58 6.49
N TYR A 92 11.21 -0.21 6.74
CA TYR A 92 10.10 -1.16 6.64
C TYR A 92 9.76 -1.53 5.18
N GLY A 93 10.32 -0.80 4.20
CA GLY A 93 10.10 -1.06 2.79
C GLY A 93 8.69 -0.72 2.31
N SER A 94 8.40 -1.12 1.08
CA SER A 94 7.07 -0.99 0.46
C SER A 94 6.45 -2.36 0.24
N GLY A 95 5.12 -2.45 0.31
CA GLY A 95 4.36 -3.67 0.11
C GLY A 95 3.60 -4.11 1.35
N ILE A 96 3.52 -5.42 1.57
CA ILE A 96 2.81 -6.05 2.67
C ILE A 96 3.83 -6.74 3.56
N HIS A 97 3.98 -6.27 4.79
CA HIS A 97 4.98 -6.77 5.72
C HIS A 97 4.41 -6.96 7.12
N TRP A 98 4.95 -7.94 7.83
CA TRP A 98 4.75 -8.06 9.26
C TRP A 98 5.77 -7.17 9.99
N THR A 99 5.27 -6.36 10.92
CA THR A 99 6.09 -5.48 11.78
C THR A 99 5.75 -5.73 13.24
N PRO A 100 6.58 -5.25 14.20
CA PRO A 100 6.25 -5.33 15.63
C PRO A 100 4.90 -4.67 15.98
N ASP A 101 4.46 -3.71 15.16
CA ASP A 101 3.20 -2.98 15.33
C ASP A 101 2.02 -3.60 14.54
N GLY A 102 2.20 -4.79 13.97
CA GLY A 102 1.21 -5.52 13.19
C GLY A 102 1.48 -5.50 11.69
N TRP A 103 0.49 -5.87 10.91
CA TRP A 103 0.60 -5.88 9.46
C TRP A 103 0.69 -4.46 8.89
N LEU A 104 1.69 -4.24 8.06
CA LEU A 104 1.88 -3.01 7.29
C LEU A 104 1.47 -3.23 5.83
N TYR A 105 0.64 -2.32 5.32
CA TYR A 105 0.23 -2.25 3.91
C TYR A 105 0.61 -0.86 3.39
N ASN A 106 1.63 -0.75 2.57
CA ASN A 106 2.07 0.52 2.02
C ASN A 106 2.63 0.40 0.60
N VAL A 107 2.66 1.51 -0.13
CA VAL A 107 3.33 1.65 -1.43
C VAL A 107 4.50 2.62 -1.36
N ALA A 108 4.62 3.37 -0.27
CA ALA A 108 5.70 4.31 -0.01
C ALA A 108 5.96 4.40 1.50
N SER A 109 7.19 4.69 1.87
CA SER A 109 7.54 5.07 3.24
C SER A 109 7.00 6.46 3.57
N GLY A 110 6.76 6.73 4.84
CA GLY A 110 6.28 8.03 5.32
C GLY A 110 4.96 7.90 6.06
N GLY A 111 3.96 8.68 5.71
CA GLY A 111 2.67 8.72 6.39
C GLY A 111 1.94 7.37 6.34
N ALA A 112 1.31 7.04 7.45
CA ALA A 112 0.44 5.87 7.58
C ALA A 112 -0.58 6.11 8.71
N VAL A 113 -1.63 5.31 8.73
CA VAL A 113 -2.53 5.23 9.88
C VAL A 113 -2.36 3.89 10.56
N GLN A 114 -2.26 3.91 11.88
CA GLN A 114 -2.30 2.70 12.70
C GLN A 114 -3.71 2.49 13.20
N LEU A 115 -4.29 1.36 12.83
CA LEU A 115 -5.61 0.94 13.27
C LEU A 115 -5.48 -0.16 14.32
N THR A 116 -6.26 -0.05 15.38
CA THR A 116 -6.45 -1.12 16.36
C THR A 116 -7.88 -1.62 16.23
N LEU A 117 -8.03 -2.91 16.01
CA LEU A 117 -9.34 -3.55 15.87
C LEU A 117 -9.85 -4.09 17.21
N GLY A 118 -11.17 -4.32 17.30
CA GLY A 118 -11.82 -4.83 18.50
C GLY A 118 -11.35 -6.20 18.97
N ASP A 119 -10.77 -6.99 18.08
CA ASP A 119 -10.14 -8.29 18.38
C ASP A 119 -8.67 -8.19 18.83
N GLY A 120 -8.16 -6.97 19.02
CA GLY A 120 -6.78 -6.70 19.44
C GLY A 120 -5.76 -6.68 18.30
N ARG A 121 -6.14 -7.02 17.07
CA ARG A 121 -5.24 -6.93 15.91
C ARG A 121 -4.89 -5.49 15.62
N ARG A 122 -3.62 -5.28 15.24
CA ARG A 122 -3.12 -3.99 14.77
C ARG A 122 -2.75 -4.09 13.32
N LEU A 123 -3.04 -3.04 12.56
CA LEU A 123 -2.58 -2.91 11.18
C LEU A 123 -2.22 -1.46 10.87
N ARG A 124 -1.23 -1.30 9.99
CA ARG A 124 -0.83 -0.01 9.44
C ARG A 124 -1.19 0.06 7.96
N VAL A 125 -1.80 1.15 7.56
CA VAL A 125 -2.14 1.41 6.16
C VAL A 125 -1.45 2.70 5.73
N GLY A 126 -0.60 2.62 4.71
CA GLY A 126 0.12 3.77 4.16
C GLY A 126 -0.84 4.76 3.51
N THR A 127 -0.58 6.03 3.76
CA THR A 127 -1.27 7.15 3.12
C THR A 127 -0.42 8.40 3.28
N ASP A 128 -0.48 9.30 2.33
CA ASP A 128 0.13 10.64 2.42
C ASP A 128 -0.78 11.65 3.14
N GLU A 129 -2.02 11.24 3.50
CA GLU A 129 -2.96 12.06 4.28
C GLU A 129 -3.41 11.35 5.59
N PRO A 130 -2.48 11.01 6.51
CA PRO A 130 -2.82 10.16 7.67
C PRO A 130 -3.76 10.85 8.67
N GLU A 131 -3.62 12.16 8.87
CA GLU A 131 -4.48 12.95 9.75
C GLU A 131 -5.91 13.00 9.21
N GLU A 132 -6.04 13.28 7.91
CA GLU A 132 -7.33 13.37 7.23
C GLU A 132 -8.06 12.04 7.26
N LEU A 133 -7.35 10.95 6.91
CA LEU A 133 -7.92 9.60 6.94
C LEU A 133 -8.42 9.23 8.35
N CYS A 134 -7.62 9.50 9.39
CA CYS A 134 -8.04 9.26 10.77
C CYS A 134 -9.23 10.13 11.18
N ARG A 135 -9.25 11.39 10.75
CA ARG A 135 -10.38 12.29 10.98
C ARG A 135 -11.66 11.74 10.37
N MET A 136 -11.58 11.28 9.12
CA MET A 136 -12.73 10.71 8.41
C MET A 136 -13.23 9.41 9.06
N ILE A 137 -12.34 8.53 9.48
CA ILE A 137 -12.72 7.30 10.19
C ILE A 137 -13.43 7.63 11.51
N ARG A 138 -12.90 8.59 12.28
CA ARG A 138 -13.49 9.01 13.57
C ARG A 138 -14.85 9.68 13.41
N SER A 139 -14.98 10.57 12.42
CA SER A 139 -16.22 11.31 12.17
C SER A 139 -17.38 10.40 11.75
N ARG A 140 -17.06 9.31 11.02
CA ARG A 140 -18.07 8.35 10.57
C ARG A 140 -18.39 7.27 11.59
N LYS A 141 -17.50 7.04 12.55
CA LYS A 141 -17.73 6.09 13.64
C LYS A 141 -18.82 6.57 14.62
N GLY A 142 -19.12 7.87 14.64
CA GLY A 142 -20.01 8.50 15.63
C GLY A 142 -19.33 8.71 16.97
N PRO A 143 -19.95 9.46 17.89
CA PRO A 143 -19.47 9.55 19.25
C PRO A 143 -19.55 8.16 19.90
N ALA A 144 -18.48 7.76 20.57
CA ALA A 144 -18.43 6.53 21.36
C ALA A 144 -19.37 6.62 22.57
#